data_122ffc1daa626811eac0384ed8ab418c
#
_entry.id   122ffc1daa626811eac0384ed8ab418c
#
_cell.length_a   1.000
_cell.length_b   1.000
_cell.length_c   1.000
_cell.angle_alpha   90.00
_cell.angle_beta   90.00
_cell.angle_gamma   90.00
#
_symmetry.space_group_name_H-M   'P 1'
#
loop_
_entity.id
_entity.type
_entity.pdbx_description
1 polymer ?
#
loop_
_entity_poly.entity_id
_entity_poly.type
_entity_poly.pdbx_seq_one_letter_code
_entity_poly.pdbx_strand_id
1 'polypeptide(L)'
;DAIHRQPEHAWSLAELARLGGLSRTALAERFARVVGQPPGDYLLDWRLRRARLLLREGLGVAEVATAVGYGSAAALTRIFSQRLGQAPARWRQEQTVRSRVSAQ
;
A
#
# COMPACT_ATOMS: atom_id res chain seq x y z
N ASP A 1 -10.93 -10.63 -2.88
CA ASP A 1 -9.81 -11.55 -3.01
C ASP A 1 -8.95 -11.55 -1.75
N ALA A 2 -7.92 -12.37 -1.71
CA ALA A 2 -7.09 -12.55 -0.51
C ALA A 2 -6.39 -11.26 -0.07
N ILE A 3 -5.91 -10.46 -1.02
CA ILE A 3 -5.23 -9.20 -0.73
C ILE A 3 -6.20 -8.22 -0.05
N HIS A 4 -7.40 -8.12 -0.56
CA HIS A 4 -8.40 -7.19 -0.04
C HIS A 4 -8.98 -7.65 1.30
N ARG A 5 -9.01 -8.96 1.56
CA ARG A 5 -9.51 -9.49 2.83
C ARG A 5 -8.50 -9.35 3.96
N GLN A 6 -7.22 -9.43 3.65
CA GLN A 6 -6.14 -9.33 4.65
C GLN A 6 -5.08 -8.33 4.18
N PRO A 7 -5.42 -7.04 4.10
CA PRO A 7 -4.47 -6.04 3.60
C PRO A 7 -3.23 -5.86 4.48
N GLU A 8 -3.35 -6.15 5.78
CA GLU A 8 -2.24 -6.07 6.71
C GLU A 8 -1.24 -7.22 6.57
N HIS A 9 -1.62 -8.28 5.86
CA HIS A 9 -0.71 -9.39 5.61
C HIS A 9 0.37 -8.99 4.60
N ALA A 10 1.62 -9.37 4.87
CA ALA A 10 2.74 -9.07 3.97
C ALA A 10 2.78 -10.07 2.82
N TRP A 11 1.89 -9.90 1.86
CA TRP A 11 1.76 -10.80 0.72
C TRP A 11 3.02 -10.81 -0.14
N SER A 12 3.43 -12.01 -0.58
CA SER A 12 4.51 -12.19 -1.54
C SER A 12 3.96 -12.85 -2.80
N LEU A 13 4.70 -12.73 -3.89
CA LEU A 13 4.32 -13.38 -5.14
C LEU A 13 4.25 -14.90 -4.97
N ALA A 14 5.16 -15.49 -4.17
CA ALA A 14 5.16 -16.91 -3.89
C ALA A 14 3.89 -17.35 -3.14
N GLU A 15 3.45 -16.57 -2.15
CA GLU A 15 2.22 -16.87 -1.42
C GLU A 15 0.99 -16.79 -2.32
N LEU A 16 0.92 -15.76 -3.16
CA LEU A 16 -0.19 -15.62 -4.10
C LEU A 16 -0.22 -16.77 -5.12
N ALA A 17 0.94 -17.19 -5.59
CA ALA A 17 1.05 -18.32 -6.52
C ALA A 17 0.56 -19.61 -5.88
N ARG A 18 0.90 -19.85 -4.61
CA ARG A 18 0.44 -21.04 -3.89
C ARG A 18 -1.08 -21.06 -3.73
N LEU A 19 -1.65 -19.92 -3.40
CA LEU A 19 -3.11 -19.80 -3.25
C LEU A 19 -3.83 -20.11 -4.56
N GLY A 20 -3.26 -19.70 -5.70
CA GLY A 20 -3.85 -19.94 -7.00
C GLY A 20 -3.45 -21.23 -7.67
N GLY A 21 -2.53 -22.01 -7.08
CA GLY A 21 -2.04 -23.24 -7.67
C GLY A 21 -1.21 -23.01 -8.93
N LEU A 22 -0.60 -21.83 -9.07
CA LEU A 22 0.19 -21.44 -10.23
C LEU A 22 1.66 -21.26 -9.86
N SER A 23 2.55 -21.36 -10.86
CA SER A 23 3.94 -20.95 -10.66
C SER A 23 3.98 -19.42 -10.53
N ARG A 24 5.08 -18.91 -9.93
CA ARG A 24 5.26 -17.46 -9.78
C ARG A 24 5.20 -16.74 -11.13
N THR A 25 5.87 -17.31 -12.14
CA THR A 25 5.90 -16.72 -13.48
C THR A 25 4.53 -16.71 -14.12
N ALA A 26 3.81 -17.84 -14.08
CA ALA A 26 2.47 -17.94 -14.66
C ALA A 26 1.49 -16.99 -13.99
N LEU A 27 1.56 -16.87 -12.66
CA LEU A 27 0.72 -15.94 -11.91
C LEU A 27 1.01 -14.50 -12.31
N ALA A 28 2.28 -14.12 -12.38
CA ALA A 28 2.68 -12.77 -12.73
C ALA A 28 2.21 -12.38 -14.13
N GLU A 29 2.37 -13.29 -15.09
CA GLU A 29 1.95 -13.07 -16.48
C GLU A 29 0.43 -12.92 -16.58
N ARG A 30 -0.32 -13.80 -15.94
CA ARG A 30 -1.77 -13.76 -15.95
C ARG A 30 -2.29 -12.49 -15.29
N PHE A 31 -1.73 -12.15 -14.13
CA PHE A 31 -2.12 -10.96 -13.38
C PHE A 31 -1.88 -9.69 -14.21
N ALA A 32 -0.68 -9.58 -14.81
CA ALA A 32 -0.34 -8.42 -15.60
C ALA A 32 -1.27 -8.22 -16.80
N ARG A 33 -1.70 -9.33 -17.43
CA ARG A 33 -2.64 -9.26 -18.56
C ARG A 33 -4.03 -8.78 -18.14
N VAL A 34 -4.51 -9.24 -16.98
CA VAL A 34 -5.86 -8.91 -16.52
C VAL A 34 -5.93 -7.53 -15.89
N VAL A 35 -4.94 -7.20 -15.06
CA VAL A 35 -4.95 -5.98 -14.24
C VAL A 35 -4.21 -4.83 -14.92
N GLY A 36 -3.30 -5.13 -15.85
CA GLY A 36 -2.51 -4.13 -16.55
C GLY A 36 -1.22 -3.76 -15.84
N GLN A 37 -0.88 -4.44 -14.73
CA GLN A 37 0.37 -4.20 -14.03
C GLN A 37 0.78 -5.45 -13.23
N PRO A 38 2.08 -5.62 -12.93
CA PRO A 38 2.55 -6.77 -12.14
C PRO A 38 1.93 -6.80 -10.74
N PRO A 39 1.75 -8.01 -10.16
CA PRO A 39 1.10 -8.14 -8.84
C PRO A 39 1.80 -7.37 -7.73
N GLY A 40 3.13 -7.31 -7.75
CA GLY A 40 3.89 -6.55 -6.74
C GLY A 40 3.58 -5.07 -6.77
N ASP A 41 3.49 -4.49 -7.98
CA ASP A 41 3.15 -3.08 -8.15
C ASP A 41 1.71 -2.80 -7.75
N TYR A 42 0.80 -3.70 -8.12
CA TYR A 42 -0.60 -3.57 -7.72
C TYR A 42 -0.76 -3.57 -6.20
N LEU A 43 -0.11 -4.52 -5.53
CA LEU A 43 -0.16 -4.62 -4.07
C LEU A 43 0.42 -3.38 -3.42
N LEU A 44 1.54 -2.89 -3.93
CA LEU A 44 2.19 -1.69 -3.43
C LEU A 44 1.28 -0.47 -3.55
N ASP A 45 0.68 -0.26 -4.71
CA ASP A 45 -0.26 0.84 -4.94
C ASP A 45 -1.46 0.74 -4.00
N TRP A 46 -1.97 -0.46 -3.78
CA TRP A 46 -3.09 -0.69 -2.90
C TRP A 46 -2.74 -0.35 -1.45
N ARG A 47 -1.56 -0.82 -0.98
CA ARG A 47 -1.08 -0.51 0.37
C ARG A 47 -0.90 0.98 0.58
N LEU A 48 -0.33 1.68 -0.40
CA LEU A 48 -0.11 3.13 -0.29
C LEU A 48 -1.43 3.91 -0.31
N ARG A 49 -2.41 3.48 -1.08
CA ARG A 49 -3.73 4.10 -1.05
C ARG A 49 -4.39 3.92 0.31
N ARG A 50 -4.31 2.72 0.86
CA ARG A 50 -4.83 2.42 2.20
C ARG A 50 -4.10 3.26 3.26
N ALA A 51 -2.78 3.36 3.15
CA ALA A 51 -1.98 4.15 4.07
C ALA A 51 -2.41 5.62 4.07
N ARG A 52 -2.64 6.20 2.89
CA ARG A 52 -3.10 7.59 2.79
C ARG A 52 -4.44 7.79 3.47
N LEU A 53 -5.37 6.87 3.28
CA LEU A 53 -6.68 6.93 3.93
C LEU A 53 -6.54 6.93 5.45
N LEU A 54 -5.75 5.98 6.00
CA LEU A 54 -5.55 5.87 7.43
C LEU A 54 -4.82 7.08 8.02
N LEU A 55 -3.87 7.64 7.28
CA LEU A 55 -3.20 8.87 7.71
C LEU A 55 -4.17 10.04 7.79
N ARG A 56 -5.10 10.16 6.85
CA ARG A 56 -6.14 11.18 6.89
C ARG A 56 -7.06 10.99 8.09
N GLU A 57 -7.30 9.76 8.50
CA GLU A 57 -8.10 9.44 9.68
C GLU A 57 -7.39 9.75 11.00
N GLY A 58 -6.10 10.09 10.94
CA GLY A 58 -5.35 10.50 12.12
C GLY A 58 -4.49 9.45 12.78
N LEU A 59 -4.36 8.26 12.18
CA LEU A 59 -3.52 7.20 12.76
C LEU A 59 -2.04 7.60 12.69
N GLY A 60 -1.27 7.14 13.68
CA GLY A 60 0.18 7.34 13.68
C GLY A 60 0.86 6.52 12.59
N VAL A 61 2.04 6.96 12.16
CA VAL A 61 2.77 6.29 11.06
C VAL A 61 3.06 4.82 11.38
N ALA A 62 3.43 4.50 12.62
CA ALA A 62 3.68 3.11 13.02
C ALA A 62 2.41 2.26 12.94
N GLU A 63 1.29 2.81 13.37
CA GLU A 63 -0.01 2.12 13.29
C GLU A 63 -0.41 1.85 11.84
N VAL A 64 -0.21 2.85 10.99
CA VAL A 64 -0.50 2.72 9.55
C VAL A 64 0.38 1.65 8.93
N ALA A 65 1.68 1.64 9.26
CA ALA A 65 2.61 0.64 8.73
C ALA A 65 2.13 -0.78 9.04
N THR A 66 1.75 -1.03 10.29
CA THR A 66 1.21 -2.33 10.69
C THR A 66 -0.08 -2.67 9.95
N ALA A 67 -0.99 -1.71 9.86
CA ALA A 67 -2.30 -1.93 9.24
C ALA A 67 -2.20 -2.26 7.74
N VAL A 68 -1.19 -1.75 7.05
CA VAL A 68 -1.04 -2.02 5.61
C VAL A 68 0.00 -3.10 5.29
N GLY A 69 0.55 -3.75 6.32
CA GLY A 69 1.39 -4.93 6.13
C GLY A 69 2.90 -4.68 6.06
N TYR A 70 3.38 -3.53 6.56
CA TYR A 70 4.82 -3.28 6.69
C TYR A 70 5.28 -3.58 8.11
N GLY A 71 6.55 -4.00 8.23
CA GLY A 71 7.11 -4.41 9.52
C GLY A 71 7.45 -3.27 10.45
N SER A 72 7.56 -2.03 9.95
CA SER A 72 7.95 -0.89 10.76
C SER A 72 7.54 0.42 10.12
N ALA A 73 7.50 1.48 10.92
CA ALA A 73 7.28 2.84 10.42
C ALA A 73 8.38 3.25 9.43
N ALA A 74 9.62 2.82 9.66
CA ALA A 74 10.73 3.13 8.76
C ALA A 74 10.53 2.51 7.38
N ALA A 75 10.04 1.28 7.31
CA ALA A 75 9.75 0.60 6.04
C ALA A 75 8.66 1.33 5.25
N LEU A 76 7.57 1.71 5.92
CA LEU A 76 6.51 2.49 5.29
C LEU A 76 7.04 3.84 4.82
N THR A 77 7.79 4.55 5.66
CA THR A 77 8.33 5.86 5.33
C THR A 77 9.20 5.81 4.09
N ARG A 78 10.05 4.80 3.99
CA ARG A 78 10.94 4.64 2.83
C ARG A 78 10.15 4.46 1.54
N ILE A 79 9.20 3.52 1.52
CA ILE A 79 8.47 3.24 0.28
C ILE A 79 7.49 4.37 -0.06
N PHE A 80 6.87 4.96 0.94
CA PHE A 80 5.97 6.10 0.77
C PHE A 80 6.72 7.28 0.16
N SER A 81 7.91 7.59 0.68
CA SER A 81 8.74 8.69 0.17
C SER A 81 9.20 8.45 -1.26
N GLN A 82 9.57 7.21 -1.59
CA GLN A 82 10.00 6.86 -2.94
C GLN A 82 8.87 7.04 -3.95
N ARG A 83 7.64 6.68 -3.57
CA ARG A 83 6.51 6.69 -4.51
C ARG A 83 5.77 8.02 -4.54
N LEU A 84 5.69 8.73 -3.42
CA LEU A 84 4.89 9.95 -3.31
C LEU A 84 5.74 11.21 -3.15
N GLY A 85 7.05 11.06 -3.06
CA GLY A 85 7.97 12.20 -3.02
C GLY A 85 8.10 12.86 -1.66
N GLN A 86 7.45 12.36 -0.62
CA GLN A 86 7.55 12.94 0.72
C GLN A 86 7.16 11.93 1.80
N ALA A 87 7.61 12.16 3.02
CA ALA A 87 7.32 11.29 4.14
C ALA A 87 5.84 11.35 4.53
N PRO A 88 5.31 10.25 5.12
CA PRO A 88 3.88 10.19 5.48
C PRO A 88 3.39 11.33 6.36
N ALA A 89 4.19 11.72 7.36
CA ALA A 89 3.80 12.80 8.28
C ALA A 89 3.67 14.14 7.55
N ARG A 90 4.60 14.44 6.65
CA ARG A 90 4.56 15.66 5.86
C ARG A 90 3.40 15.66 4.89
N TRP A 91 3.17 14.53 4.23
CA TRP A 91 2.04 14.36 3.34
C TRP A 91 0.72 14.64 4.06
N ARG A 92 0.54 14.07 5.25
CA ARG A 92 -0.67 14.28 6.05
C ARG A 92 -0.85 15.76 6.42
N GLN A 93 0.22 16.41 6.80
CA GLN A 93 0.19 17.82 7.16
C GLN A 93 -0.29 18.68 5.97
N GLU A 94 0.20 18.40 4.78
CA GLU A 94 -0.22 19.09 3.56
C GLU A 94 -1.68 18.84 3.25
N GLN A 95 -2.19 17.64 3.46
CA GLN A 95 -3.61 17.34 3.26
C GLN A 95 -4.48 18.11 4.23
N THR A 96 -4.06 18.26 5.48
CA THR A 96 -4.77 19.04 6.49
C THR A 96 -4.86 20.52 6.07
N VAL A 97 -3.76 21.10 5.61
CA VAL A 97 -3.73 22.48 5.14
C VAL A 97 -4.66 22.66 3.95
N ARG A 98 -4.62 21.77 2.98
CA ARG A 98 -5.52 21.82 1.81
C ARG A 98 -6.99 21.75 2.22
N SER A 99 -7.32 20.90 3.18
CA SER A 99 -8.70 20.77 3.68
C SER A 99 -9.17 22.06 4.33
N ARG A 100 -8.31 22.71 5.11
CA ARG A 100 -8.63 23.99 5.74
C ARG A 100 -8.88 25.09 4.70
N VAL A 101 -8.04 25.16 3.69
CA VAL A 101 -8.19 26.13 2.61
C VAL A 101 -9.48 25.88 1.84
N SER A 102 -9.79 24.63 1.54
CA SER A 102 -11.02 24.27 0.82
C SER A 102 -12.28 24.55 1.63
N ALA A 103 -12.20 24.51 2.96
CA ALA A 103 -13.34 24.74 3.84
C ALA A 103 -13.69 26.22 3.99
N GLN A 104 -12.79 27.12 3.59
CA GLN A 104 -13.01 28.56 3.62
C GLN A 104 -13.60 29.03 2.29
#